data_45040c7aab3920e26d9218056dd7e998
#
_entry.id   45040c7aab3920e26d9218056dd7e998
#
_cell.length_a   1.000
_cell.length_b   1.000
_cell.length_c   1.000
_cell.angle_alpha   90.00
_cell.angle_beta   90.00
_cell.angle_gamma   90.00
#
_symmetry.space_group_name_H-M   'P 1'
#
loop_
_entity.id
_entity.type
_entity.pdbx_description
1 polymer ?
#
loop_
_entity_poly.entity_id
_entity_poly.type
_entity_poly.pdbx_seq_one_letter_code
_entity_poly.pdbx_strand_id
1 'polypeptide(L)'
;MWYACDEAARPRSAPIGILNGFGRALGDGIVGLQALSVAILVGALPKRPILFRLPNLSAMVRAIYTAADFAETRTLPWHFATNERPFEPDEPFARVIDMRDFAFDPDFHATAMIDFFLRKLGVQPGSIPASRRRNTWLASRVQPVAPDAPPGYILICPKASMRLRDMPMEIHAHIVRKALDVGPVVTQGHAPGTFVKNLIHAAPSTSLDALCGLVRRARLVVSTDTAMVHLADAFNVPCLAFFPTHRPEWRVRDYPHCQAVSLPSRLPLGIEFARGPEDEQLARSAWFPDGNDLGWLDRVMIPMLEQCAR
;
A
#
# COMPACT_ATOMS: atom_id res chain seq x y z
N MET A 1 26.99 16.42 22.04
CA MET A 1 27.53 15.57 23.13
C MET A 1 26.81 14.23 23.04
N TRP A 2 27.42 13.23 22.40
CA TRP A 2 26.82 11.92 22.17
C TRP A 2 26.93 11.15 23.48
N TYR A 3 25.80 10.80 24.08
CA TYR A 3 25.79 9.81 25.14
C TYR A 3 26.04 8.44 24.49
N ALA A 4 27.26 7.93 24.60
CA ALA A 4 27.55 6.52 24.42
C ALA A 4 26.82 5.79 25.55
N CYS A 5 25.67 5.25 25.28
CA CYS A 5 24.99 4.36 26.20
C CYS A 5 25.77 3.04 26.23
N ASP A 6 26.22 2.66 27.40
CA ASP A 6 27.04 1.49 27.71
C ASP A 6 26.39 0.22 27.13
N GLU A 7 26.92 -0.33 26.03
CA GLU A 7 26.42 -1.52 25.34
C GLU A 7 26.58 -2.81 26.17
N ALA A 8 27.35 -2.74 27.26
CA ALA A 8 27.77 -3.92 28.04
C ALA A 8 26.74 -4.46 29.05
N ALA A 9 25.62 -3.72 29.30
CA ALA A 9 24.67 -4.05 30.37
C ALA A 9 23.30 -4.57 29.88
N ARG A 10 23.08 -4.79 28.57
CA ARG A 10 21.76 -5.21 28.07
C ARG A 10 21.63 -6.72 28.09
N PRO A 11 20.63 -7.30 28.79
CA PRO A 11 20.41 -8.74 28.79
C PRO A 11 20.15 -9.23 27.36
N ARG A 12 20.86 -10.32 26.95
CA ARG A 12 20.68 -10.94 25.61
C ARG A 12 19.25 -11.42 25.32
N SER A 13 18.40 -11.45 26.33
CA SER A 13 16.99 -11.84 26.25
C SER A 13 16.01 -10.66 26.10
N ALA A 14 16.49 -9.41 26.15
CA ALA A 14 15.61 -8.25 26.03
C ALA A 14 15.01 -8.16 24.60
N PRO A 15 13.72 -7.73 24.48
CA PRO A 15 13.06 -7.64 23.19
C PRO A 15 13.66 -6.54 22.28
N ILE A 16 13.38 -6.61 20.98
CA ILE A 16 13.63 -5.51 20.05
C ILE A 16 12.34 -4.74 19.89
N GLY A 17 12.42 -3.42 20.10
CA GLY A 17 11.31 -2.47 19.88
C GLY A 17 11.41 -1.83 18.49
N ILE A 18 10.28 -1.71 17.81
CA ILE A 18 10.15 -0.99 16.54
C ILE A 18 9.11 0.10 16.73
N LEU A 19 9.53 1.38 16.66
CA LEU A 19 8.65 2.52 16.90
C LEU A 19 7.97 2.97 15.61
N ASN A 20 6.71 3.36 15.71
CA ASN A 20 5.84 3.82 14.62
C ASN A 20 5.48 2.71 13.63
N GLY A 21 5.74 1.46 13.90
CA GLY A 21 5.36 0.41 12.96
C GLY A 21 5.73 0.79 11.52
N PHE A 22 4.75 1.02 10.67
CA PHE A 22 4.95 1.42 9.28
C PHE A 22 3.95 2.53 8.90
N GLY A 23 3.80 3.53 9.76
CA GLY A 23 3.01 4.72 9.49
C GLY A 23 1.50 4.55 9.67
N ARG A 24 0.77 5.47 9.03
CA ARG A 24 -0.70 5.60 9.13
C ARG A 24 -1.43 5.12 7.89
N ALA A 25 -0.71 4.91 6.79
CA ALA A 25 -1.30 4.45 5.55
C ALA A 25 -1.40 2.93 5.50
N LEU A 26 -2.50 2.43 4.93
CA LEU A 26 -2.73 0.99 4.81
C LEU A 26 -1.66 0.34 3.92
N GLY A 27 -1.28 0.99 2.82
CA GLY A 27 -0.26 0.48 1.88
C GLY A 27 1.11 0.34 2.54
N ASP A 28 1.56 1.39 3.25
CA ASP A 28 2.85 1.38 3.95
C ASP A 28 2.88 0.27 5.02
N GLY A 29 1.78 0.11 5.76
CA GLY A 29 1.63 -0.96 6.74
C GLY A 29 1.72 -2.35 6.11
N ILE A 30 1.08 -2.60 4.97
CA ILE A 30 1.12 -3.90 4.28
C ILE A 30 2.57 -4.22 3.85
N VAL A 31 3.26 -3.29 3.19
CA VAL A 31 4.62 -3.48 2.70
C VAL A 31 5.64 -3.55 3.86
N GLY A 32 5.48 -2.71 4.87
CA GLY A 32 6.34 -2.72 6.04
C GLY A 32 6.24 -4.00 6.85
N LEU A 33 5.04 -4.55 7.02
CA LEU A 33 4.83 -5.84 7.67
C LEU A 33 5.38 -7.01 6.83
N GLN A 34 5.38 -6.91 5.50
CA GLN A 34 6.11 -7.86 4.64
C GLN A 34 7.61 -7.81 4.94
N ALA A 35 8.19 -6.60 5.00
CA ALA A 35 9.62 -6.44 5.33
C ALA A 35 9.94 -7.02 6.72
N LEU A 36 9.07 -6.78 7.71
CA LEU A 36 9.22 -7.32 9.06
C LEU A 36 9.17 -8.85 9.06
N SER A 37 8.20 -9.43 8.36
CA SER A 37 8.08 -10.89 8.23
C SER A 37 9.35 -11.51 7.61
N VAL A 38 9.93 -10.86 6.60
CA VAL A 38 11.19 -11.27 5.98
C VAL A 38 12.35 -11.13 6.95
N ALA A 39 12.46 -10.01 7.67
CA ALA A 39 13.55 -9.78 8.63
C ALA A 39 13.58 -10.84 9.75
N ILE A 40 12.40 -11.26 10.22
CA ILE A 40 12.26 -12.36 11.17
C ILE A 40 12.67 -13.70 10.52
N LEU A 41 12.21 -13.95 9.30
CA LEU A 41 12.47 -15.20 8.59
C LEU A 41 13.96 -15.44 8.31
N VAL A 42 14.70 -14.36 7.97
CA VAL A 42 16.15 -14.46 7.71
C VAL A 42 17.01 -14.33 8.98
N GLY A 43 16.39 -14.20 10.14
CA GLY A 43 17.08 -14.11 11.44
C GLY A 43 17.72 -12.75 11.75
N ALA A 44 17.42 -11.70 10.99
CA ALA A 44 17.86 -10.33 11.27
C ALA A 44 17.15 -9.74 12.51
N LEU A 45 15.95 -10.23 12.80
CA LEU A 45 15.18 -9.91 13.99
C LEU A 45 14.77 -11.19 14.72
N PRO A 46 14.59 -11.15 16.06
CA PRO A 46 14.08 -12.28 16.82
C PRO A 46 12.62 -12.58 16.45
N LYS A 47 12.16 -13.76 16.81
CA LYS A 47 10.73 -14.08 16.74
C LYS A 47 9.94 -13.15 17.66
N ARG A 48 8.82 -12.59 17.14
CA ARG A 48 7.90 -11.71 17.87
C ARG A 48 8.57 -10.45 18.48
N PRO A 49 9.19 -9.58 17.64
CA PRO A 49 9.61 -8.26 18.11
C PRO A 49 8.40 -7.45 18.56
N ILE A 50 8.61 -6.43 19.41
CA ILE A 50 7.55 -5.52 19.85
C ILE A 50 7.43 -4.39 18.85
N LEU A 51 6.26 -4.31 18.21
CA LEU A 51 5.93 -3.32 17.19
C LEU A 51 5.01 -2.26 17.80
N PHE A 52 5.54 -1.07 18.04
CA PHE A 52 4.75 0.06 18.52
C PHE A 52 4.09 0.76 17.33
N ARG A 53 2.77 0.64 17.24
CA ARG A 53 1.97 1.40 16.29
C ARG A 53 1.62 2.78 16.82
N LEU A 54 1.45 3.75 15.92
CA LEU A 54 0.98 5.08 16.31
C LEU A 54 -0.39 5.03 17.00
N PRO A 55 -0.66 5.94 17.93
CA PRO A 55 -2.00 6.16 18.40
C PRO A 55 -2.90 6.69 17.26
N ASN A 56 -4.22 6.59 17.42
CA ASN A 56 -5.23 7.12 16.49
C ASN A 56 -5.12 6.62 15.02
N LEU A 57 -4.71 5.38 14.83
CA LEU A 57 -4.82 4.73 13.53
C LEU A 57 -6.28 4.43 13.19
N SER A 58 -6.63 4.45 11.90
CA SER A 58 -7.93 3.99 11.43
C SER A 58 -8.17 2.53 11.83
N ALA A 59 -9.43 2.12 11.93
CA ALA A 59 -9.78 0.72 12.24
C ALA A 59 -9.15 -0.26 11.25
N MET A 60 -9.12 0.11 9.96
CA MET A 60 -8.51 -0.67 8.88
C MET A 60 -7.01 -0.89 9.10
N VAL A 61 -6.27 0.18 9.40
CA VAL A 61 -4.82 0.10 9.66
C VAL A 61 -4.54 -0.66 10.96
N ARG A 62 -5.35 -0.47 12.01
CA ARG A 62 -5.21 -1.30 13.23
C ARG A 62 -5.38 -2.79 12.95
N ALA A 63 -6.33 -3.13 12.06
CA ALA A 63 -6.61 -4.53 11.73
C ALA A 63 -5.42 -5.25 11.07
N ILE A 64 -4.65 -4.58 10.19
CA ILE A 64 -3.45 -5.22 9.61
C ILE A 64 -2.37 -5.50 10.65
N TYR A 65 -2.19 -4.61 11.64
CA TYR A 65 -1.24 -4.86 12.72
C TYR A 65 -1.71 -6.01 13.63
N THR A 66 -3.01 -6.13 13.85
CA THR A 66 -3.58 -7.26 14.60
C THR A 66 -3.41 -8.59 13.84
N ALA A 67 -3.54 -8.56 12.51
CA ALA A 67 -3.34 -9.73 11.66
C ALA A 67 -1.86 -10.20 11.62
N ALA A 68 -0.90 -9.32 11.90
CA ALA A 68 0.53 -9.62 11.92
C ALA A 68 0.96 -10.31 13.22
N ASP A 69 0.48 -11.53 13.46
CA ASP A 69 0.71 -12.34 14.69
C ASP A 69 2.16 -12.74 14.93
N PHE A 70 3.05 -12.50 13.97
CA PHE A 70 4.50 -12.69 14.08
C PHE A 70 5.20 -11.54 14.84
N ALA A 71 4.48 -10.49 15.24
CA ALA A 71 4.97 -9.43 16.11
C ALA A 71 4.01 -9.23 17.28
N GLU A 72 4.54 -8.78 18.42
CA GLU A 72 3.71 -8.26 19.51
C GLU A 72 3.39 -6.80 19.22
N THR A 73 2.12 -6.45 19.07
CA THR A 73 1.73 -5.09 18.72
C THR A 73 1.28 -4.32 19.96
N ARG A 74 1.91 -3.17 20.20
CA ARG A 74 1.56 -2.22 21.27
C ARG A 74 1.21 -0.85 20.67
N THR A 75 0.47 -0.05 21.40
CA THR A 75 0.22 1.35 21.02
C THR A 75 1.33 2.22 21.61
N LEU A 76 1.98 3.01 20.78
CA LEU A 76 2.96 3.99 21.22
C LEU A 76 2.25 5.06 22.07
N PRO A 77 2.74 5.39 23.26
CA PRO A 77 2.21 6.49 24.06
C PRO A 77 2.20 7.79 23.24
N TRP A 78 1.15 8.60 23.43
CA TRP A 78 0.92 9.77 22.58
C TRP A 78 2.09 10.76 22.55
N HIS A 79 2.74 10.97 23.70
CA HIS A 79 3.87 11.88 23.84
C HIS A 79 5.16 11.39 23.15
N PHE A 80 5.19 10.12 22.68
CA PHE A 80 6.26 9.56 21.87
C PHE A 80 5.86 9.36 20.40
N ALA A 81 4.69 9.88 19.99
CA ALA A 81 4.20 9.67 18.61
C ALA A 81 5.05 10.39 17.55
N THR A 82 5.83 11.39 17.95
CA THR A 82 6.81 12.09 17.12
C THR A 82 8.22 11.86 17.67
N ASN A 83 9.25 12.18 16.89
CA ASN A 83 10.65 12.06 17.30
C ASN A 83 11.17 13.27 18.13
N GLU A 84 10.32 14.24 18.41
CA GLU A 84 10.68 15.42 19.22
C GLU A 84 11.17 15.05 20.63
N ARG A 85 10.82 13.85 21.09
CA ARG A 85 11.26 13.32 22.38
C ARG A 85 11.97 11.98 22.19
N PRO A 86 13.09 11.74 22.91
CA PRO A 86 13.66 10.40 23.03
C PRO A 86 12.60 9.41 23.50
N PHE A 87 12.65 8.18 22.99
CA PHE A 87 11.80 7.12 23.50
C PHE A 87 12.42 6.54 24.79
N GLU A 88 11.70 6.68 25.88
CA GLU A 88 12.09 6.19 27.20
C GLU A 88 11.09 5.10 27.62
N PRO A 89 11.36 3.84 27.31
CA PRO A 89 10.47 2.75 27.66
C PRO A 89 10.55 2.39 29.14
N ASP A 90 9.44 1.96 29.71
CA ASP A 90 9.35 1.47 31.09
C ASP A 90 10.12 0.12 31.29
N GLU A 91 10.43 -0.57 30.20
CA GLU A 91 11.15 -1.83 30.17
C GLU A 91 12.38 -1.76 29.27
N PRO A 92 13.47 -2.53 29.57
CA PRO A 92 14.68 -2.50 28.76
C PRO A 92 14.47 -3.19 27.41
N PHE A 93 14.97 -2.58 26.32
CA PHE A 93 15.08 -3.16 25.00
C PHE A 93 16.55 -3.46 24.66
N ALA A 94 16.83 -4.59 24.04
CA ALA A 94 18.16 -4.87 23.50
C ALA A 94 18.52 -3.87 22.39
N ARG A 95 17.53 -3.51 21.57
CA ARG A 95 17.63 -2.52 20.49
C ARG A 95 16.28 -1.88 20.25
N VAL A 96 16.30 -0.59 19.90
CA VAL A 96 15.12 0.15 19.41
C VAL A 96 15.40 0.58 17.97
N ILE A 97 14.48 0.25 17.07
CA ILE A 97 14.48 0.69 15.68
C ILE A 97 13.43 1.81 15.59
N ASP A 98 13.91 3.04 15.48
CA ASP A 98 13.02 4.19 15.40
C ASP A 98 12.65 4.48 13.94
N MET A 99 11.36 4.38 13.63
CA MET A 99 10.79 4.69 12.32
C MET A 99 9.73 5.80 12.40
N ARG A 100 9.75 6.62 13.46
CA ARG A 100 8.74 7.66 13.64
C ARG A 100 8.72 8.68 12.51
N ASP A 101 9.86 8.92 11.87
CA ASP A 101 10.05 9.90 10.79
C ASP A 101 10.30 9.28 9.43
N PHE A 102 10.07 8.00 9.24
CA PHE A 102 10.44 7.34 7.99
C PHE A 102 9.85 8.04 6.75
N ALA A 103 8.65 8.62 6.86
CA ALA A 103 8.00 9.31 5.75
C ALA A 103 8.71 10.61 5.32
N PHE A 104 9.59 11.15 6.18
CA PHE A 104 10.42 12.32 5.89
C PHE A 104 11.86 11.95 5.53
N ASP A 105 12.20 10.67 5.57
CA ASP A 105 13.52 10.19 5.18
C ASP A 105 13.68 10.31 3.64
N PRO A 106 14.69 11.02 3.13
CA PRO A 106 14.90 11.17 1.69
C PRO A 106 15.02 9.83 0.96
N ASP A 107 15.58 8.80 1.61
CA ASP A 107 15.72 7.47 1.03
C ASP A 107 14.36 6.79 0.81
N PHE A 108 13.34 7.11 1.61
CA PHE A 108 11.98 6.58 1.43
C PHE A 108 11.35 7.01 0.10
N HIS A 109 11.70 8.22 -0.36
CA HIS A 109 11.22 8.78 -1.63
C HIS A 109 12.19 8.56 -2.81
N ALA A 110 13.27 7.81 -2.60
CA ALA A 110 14.29 7.57 -3.61
C ALA A 110 14.48 6.08 -3.96
N THR A 111 13.87 5.17 -3.19
CA THR A 111 14.07 3.72 -3.35
C THR A 111 12.75 2.96 -3.31
N ALA A 112 12.79 1.67 -3.69
CA ALA A 112 11.62 0.82 -3.49
C ALA A 112 11.25 0.75 -2.01
N MET A 113 9.98 0.94 -1.68
CA MET A 113 9.46 0.99 -0.31
C MET A 113 9.85 -0.28 0.49
N ILE A 114 9.74 -1.44 -0.13
CA ILE A 114 10.14 -2.71 0.51
C ILE A 114 11.63 -2.72 0.85
N ASP A 115 12.49 -2.19 -0.03
CA ASP A 115 13.94 -2.14 0.19
C ASP A 115 14.30 -1.16 1.32
N PHE A 116 13.58 -0.04 1.38
CA PHE A 116 13.73 0.93 2.47
C PHE A 116 13.46 0.26 3.82
N PHE A 117 12.29 -0.37 3.98
CA PHE A 117 11.94 -1.02 5.23
C PHE A 117 12.88 -2.18 5.57
N LEU A 118 13.30 -2.99 4.60
CA LEU A 118 14.28 -4.06 4.83
C LEU A 118 15.60 -3.49 5.39
N ARG A 119 16.13 -2.41 4.79
CA ARG A 119 17.36 -1.76 5.31
C ARG A 119 17.20 -1.24 6.74
N LYS A 120 16.08 -0.56 7.04
CA LYS A 120 15.79 -0.10 8.41
C LYS A 120 15.72 -1.25 9.43
N LEU A 121 15.25 -2.42 8.99
CA LEU A 121 15.19 -3.63 9.82
C LEU A 121 16.50 -4.43 9.85
N GLY A 122 17.57 -3.93 9.20
CA GLY A 122 18.90 -4.54 9.20
C GLY A 122 19.09 -5.65 8.16
N VAL A 123 18.24 -5.69 7.13
CA VAL A 123 18.32 -6.67 6.03
C VAL A 123 18.82 -5.99 4.75
N GLN A 124 19.79 -6.62 4.08
CA GLN A 124 20.25 -6.18 2.76
C GLN A 124 19.23 -6.62 1.69
N PRO A 125 18.56 -5.68 0.99
CA PRO A 125 17.49 -6.03 0.04
C PRO A 125 17.95 -6.94 -1.10
N GLY A 126 19.19 -6.77 -1.58
CA GLY A 126 19.76 -7.57 -2.66
C GLY A 126 19.94 -9.07 -2.30
N SER A 127 19.95 -9.43 -1.03
CA SER A 127 20.01 -10.82 -0.59
C SER A 127 18.63 -11.50 -0.55
N ILE A 128 17.55 -10.74 -0.74
CA ILE A 128 16.18 -11.23 -0.65
C ILE A 128 15.62 -11.46 -2.04
N PRO A 129 15.20 -12.67 -2.41
CA PRO A 129 14.57 -12.92 -3.72
C PRO A 129 13.27 -12.15 -3.89
N ALA A 130 12.94 -11.76 -5.13
CA ALA A 130 11.74 -10.98 -5.46
C ALA A 130 10.45 -11.63 -4.92
N SER A 131 10.35 -12.96 -4.97
CA SER A 131 9.20 -13.70 -4.46
C SER A 131 8.93 -13.50 -2.97
N ARG A 132 9.96 -13.17 -2.17
CA ARG A 132 9.82 -12.86 -0.74
C ARG A 132 9.59 -11.38 -0.45
N ARG A 133 9.71 -10.50 -1.44
CA ARG A 133 9.41 -9.08 -1.31
C ARG A 133 7.96 -8.73 -1.69
N ARG A 134 7.16 -9.74 -2.01
CA ARG A 134 5.73 -9.65 -2.28
C ARG A 134 4.91 -9.70 -0.98
N ASN A 135 3.71 -9.14 -0.96
CA ASN A 135 2.87 -9.00 0.23
C ASN A 135 2.14 -10.30 0.65
N THR A 136 2.76 -11.44 0.43
CA THR A 136 2.15 -12.77 0.62
C THR A 136 1.79 -13.11 2.06
N TRP A 137 2.39 -12.41 3.04
CA TRP A 137 2.10 -12.62 4.46
C TRP A 137 0.62 -12.42 4.79
N LEU A 138 -0.04 -11.44 4.11
CA LEU A 138 -1.40 -11.02 4.43
C LEU A 138 -2.43 -12.09 4.07
N ALA A 139 -2.28 -12.75 2.92
CA ALA A 139 -3.25 -13.73 2.43
C ALA A 139 -3.48 -14.91 3.39
N SER A 140 -2.47 -15.27 4.18
CA SER A 140 -2.55 -16.35 5.17
C SER A 140 -3.08 -15.90 6.54
N ARG A 141 -3.31 -14.61 6.74
CA ARG A 141 -3.60 -14.00 8.06
C ARG A 141 -4.98 -13.36 8.16
N VAL A 142 -5.65 -13.14 7.03
CA VAL A 142 -6.99 -12.55 6.98
C VAL A 142 -8.02 -13.59 6.58
N GLN A 143 -9.27 -13.37 7.00
CA GLN A 143 -10.43 -14.18 6.66
C GLN A 143 -11.32 -13.41 5.66
N PRO A 144 -11.03 -13.44 4.34
CA PRO A 144 -11.73 -12.61 3.37
C PRO A 144 -13.23 -12.90 3.35
N VAL A 145 -14.02 -11.90 3.67
CA VAL A 145 -15.48 -11.97 3.62
C VAL A 145 -15.94 -11.76 2.17
N ALA A 146 -16.79 -12.65 1.68
CA ALA A 146 -17.33 -12.52 0.33
C ALA A 146 -18.18 -11.25 0.21
N PRO A 147 -17.91 -10.37 -0.78
CA PRO A 147 -18.78 -9.24 -1.05
C PRO A 147 -20.14 -9.69 -1.60
N ASP A 148 -21.11 -8.83 -1.49
CA ASP A 148 -22.41 -8.99 -2.16
C ASP A 148 -22.28 -8.65 -3.66
N ALA A 149 -21.51 -9.47 -4.36
CA ALA A 149 -21.24 -9.36 -5.79
C ALA A 149 -20.88 -10.74 -6.35
N PRO A 150 -21.23 -11.07 -7.61
CA PRO A 150 -20.82 -12.31 -8.23
C PRO A 150 -19.30 -12.36 -8.34
N PRO A 151 -18.66 -13.53 -8.21
CA PRO A 151 -17.19 -13.62 -8.34
C PRO A 151 -16.74 -13.34 -9.78
N GLY A 152 -15.47 -12.96 -9.94
CA GLY A 152 -14.90 -12.73 -11.26
C GLY A 152 -15.25 -11.38 -11.90
N TYR A 153 -15.60 -10.39 -11.10
CA TYR A 153 -15.78 -9.02 -11.57
C TYR A 153 -14.44 -8.31 -11.79
N ILE A 154 -14.49 -7.21 -12.52
CA ILE A 154 -13.39 -6.23 -12.59
C ILE A 154 -13.62 -5.20 -11.48
N LEU A 155 -12.63 -5.07 -10.57
CA LEU A 155 -12.70 -4.10 -9.47
C LEU A 155 -12.00 -2.81 -9.88
N ILE A 156 -12.71 -1.69 -9.84
CA ILE A 156 -12.17 -0.37 -10.18
C ILE A 156 -12.08 0.49 -8.93
N CYS A 157 -10.87 0.98 -8.62
CA CYS A 157 -10.54 1.77 -7.43
C CYS A 157 -9.99 3.14 -7.85
N PRO A 158 -10.86 4.13 -8.11
CA PRO A 158 -10.45 5.41 -8.68
C PRO A 158 -9.90 6.40 -7.64
N LYS A 159 -10.06 6.11 -6.34
CA LYS A 159 -9.72 7.03 -5.26
C LYS A 159 -8.51 6.57 -4.47
N ALA A 160 -7.66 7.54 -4.11
CA ALA A 160 -6.53 7.36 -3.22
C ALA A 160 -6.75 8.09 -1.88
N SER A 161 -5.86 7.88 -0.92
CA SER A 161 -5.82 8.69 0.31
C SER A 161 -5.40 10.14 0.04
N MET A 162 -4.68 10.36 -1.05
CA MET A 162 -4.18 11.68 -1.49
C MET A 162 -4.79 12.06 -2.83
N ARG A 163 -5.43 13.24 -2.90
CA ARG A 163 -6.15 13.73 -4.09
C ARG A 163 -5.30 13.80 -5.36
N LEU A 164 -4.00 14.07 -5.24
CA LEU A 164 -3.08 14.10 -6.38
C LEU A 164 -2.98 12.77 -7.12
N ARG A 165 -3.39 11.68 -6.49
CA ARG A 165 -3.39 10.33 -7.06
C ARG A 165 -4.77 9.88 -7.52
N ASP A 166 -5.81 10.67 -7.30
CA ASP A 166 -7.17 10.33 -7.71
C ASP A 166 -7.27 10.21 -9.23
N MET A 167 -7.97 9.20 -9.67
CA MET A 167 -8.36 9.06 -11.08
C MET A 167 -9.46 10.08 -11.41
N PRO A 168 -9.32 10.91 -12.46
CA PRO A 168 -10.35 11.80 -12.91
C PRO A 168 -11.64 11.06 -13.28
N MET A 169 -12.76 11.73 -13.12
CA MET A 169 -14.07 11.12 -13.32
C MET A 169 -14.29 10.64 -14.76
N GLU A 170 -13.75 11.35 -15.75
CA GLU A 170 -13.84 10.99 -17.16
C GLU A 170 -13.05 9.73 -17.48
N ILE A 171 -11.87 9.59 -16.90
CA ILE A 171 -11.02 8.39 -16.97
C ILE A 171 -11.74 7.21 -16.32
N HIS A 172 -12.26 7.42 -15.10
CA HIS A 172 -13.03 6.40 -14.39
C HIS A 172 -14.24 5.93 -15.21
N ALA A 173 -15.04 6.86 -15.73
CA ALA A 173 -16.19 6.52 -16.56
C ALA A 173 -15.83 5.78 -17.86
N HIS A 174 -14.69 6.12 -18.48
CA HIS A 174 -14.19 5.41 -19.65
C HIS A 174 -13.78 3.98 -19.31
N ILE A 175 -13.02 3.78 -18.23
CA ILE A 175 -12.60 2.46 -17.75
C ILE A 175 -13.82 1.58 -17.42
N VAL A 176 -14.82 2.13 -16.72
CA VAL A 176 -16.06 1.41 -16.39
C VAL A 176 -16.77 0.94 -17.65
N ARG A 177 -16.95 1.79 -18.67
CA ARG A 177 -17.60 1.41 -19.93
C ARG A 177 -16.87 0.24 -20.61
N LYS A 178 -15.56 0.35 -20.76
CA LYS A 178 -14.77 -0.70 -21.41
C LYS A 178 -14.72 -2.01 -20.61
N ALA A 179 -14.71 -1.91 -19.30
CA ALA A 179 -14.74 -3.08 -18.43
C ALA A 179 -16.11 -3.82 -18.50
N LEU A 180 -17.22 -3.07 -18.65
CA LEU A 180 -18.56 -3.63 -18.80
C LEU A 180 -18.74 -4.43 -20.11
N ASP A 181 -17.98 -4.10 -21.16
CA ASP A 181 -17.98 -4.86 -22.42
C ASP A 181 -17.42 -6.29 -22.20
N VAL A 182 -16.64 -6.48 -21.14
CA VAL A 182 -15.95 -7.74 -20.82
C VAL A 182 -16.68 -8.53 -19.74
N GLY A 183 -17.38 -7.88 -18.80
CA GLY A 183 -18.12 -8.57 -17.76
C GLY A 183 -18.55 -7.69 -16.58
N PRO A 184 -18.93 -8.31 -15.45
CA PRO A 184 -19.38 -7.58 -14.28
C PRO A 184 -18.28 -6.62 -13.76
N VAL A 185 -18.70 -5.44 -13.33
CA VAL A 185 -17.83 -4.40 -12.76
C VAL A 185 -18.29 -4.07 -11.36
N VAL A 186 -17.33 -4.03 -10.44
CA VAL A 186 -17.50 -3.45 -9.11
C VAL A 186 -16.63 -2.20 -9.03
N THR A 187 -17.20 -1.06 -8.69
CA THR A 187 -16.45 0.18 -8.55
C THR A 187 -16.57 0.75 -7.15
N GLN A 188 -15.47 1.26 -6.62
CA GLN A 188 -15.48 2.07 -5.41
C GLN A 188 -15.74 3.53 -5.81
N GLY A 189 -16.75 4.13 -5.19
CA GLY A 189 -17.18 5.49 -5.53
C GLY A 189 -18.19 5.54 -6.70
N HIS A 190 -18.72 6.74 -6.94
CA HIS A 190 -19.76 6.95 -7.93
C HIS A 190 -19.15 7.17 -9.32
N ALA A 191 -19.52 6.30 -10.27
CA ALA A 191 -19.26 6.53 -11.70
C ALA A 191 -20.47 7.25 -12.30
N PRO A 192 -20.33 8.48 -12.80
CA PRO A 192 -21.47 9.26 -13.30
C PRO A 192 -22.10 8.63 -14.54
N GLY A 193 -23.43 8.71 -14.60
CA GLY A 193 -24.21 8.33 -15.79
C GLY A 193 -24.47 6.84 -15.96
N THR A 194 -24.20 6.02 -14.94
CA THR A 194 -24.25 4.55 -15.11
C THR A 194 -25.11 3.85 -14.07
N PHE A 195 -26.43 3.90 -14.24
CA PHE A 195 -27.30 2.83 -13.77
C PHE A 195 -27.35 1.78 -14.88
N VAL A 196 -26.37 0.91 -14.93
CA VAL A 196 -26.26 -0.11 -15.98
C VAL A 196 -26.27 -1.50 -15.33
N LYS A 197 -26.94 -2.43 -15.95
CA LYS A 197 -26.89 -3.87 -15.59
C LYS A 197 -25.42 -4.30 -15.55
N ASN A 198 -25.04 -5.04 -14.52
CA ASN A 198 -23.67 -5.54 -14.25
C ASN A 198 -22.68 -4.51 -13.69
N LEU A 199 -23.10 -3.28 -13.34
CA LEU A 199 -22.32 -2.34 -12.57
C LEU A 199 -22.78 -2.32 -11.11
N ILE A 200 -21.87 -2.62 -10.20
CA ILE A 200 -22.11 -2.61 -8.75
C ILE A 200 -21.27 -1.51 -8.13
N HIS A 201 -21.90 -0.59 -7.42
CA HIS A 201 -21.21 0.42 -6.62
C HIS A 201 -20.95 -0.15 -5.23
N ALA A 202 -19.68 -0.47 -4.95
CA ALA A 202 -19.30 -0.96 -3.64
C ALA A 202 -19.29 0.18 -2.62
N ALA A 203 -19.99 -0.02 -1.52
CA ALA A 203 -19.84 0.85 -0.36
C ALA A 203 -18.39 0.78 0.18
N PRO A 204 -17.90 1.81 0.89
CA PRO A 204 -16.62 1.75 1.56
C PRO A 204 -16.55 0.53 2.49
N SER A 205 -15.50 -0.26 2.37
CA SER A 205 -15.32 -1.44 3.22
C SER A 205 -15.16 -1.04 4.69
N THR A 206 -15.90 -1.68 5.56
CA THR A 206 -15.92 -1.39 7.01
C THR A 206 -14.88 -2.19 7.79
N SER A 207 -14.32 -3.26 7.18
CA SER A 207 -13.29 -4.11 7.79
C SER A 207 -12.21 -4.51 6.78
N LEU A 208 -11.07 -4.94 7.32
CA LEU A 208 -9.97 -5.49 6.52
C LEU A 208 -10.42 -6.75 5.76
N ASP A 209 -11.16 -7.63 6.42
CA ASP A 209 -11.63 -8.89 5.80
C ASP A 209 -12.60 -8.64 4.66
N ALA A 210 -13.48 -7.63 4.78
CA ALA A 210 -14.38 -7.21 3.70
C ALA A 210 -13.59 -6.60 2.53
N LEU A 211 -12.59 -5.76 2.79
CA LEU A 211 -11.72 -5.18 1.76
C LEU A 211 -10.91 -6.27 1.05
N CYS A 212 -10.33 -7.19 1.81
CA CYS A 212 -9.60 -8.34 1.26
C CYS A 212 -10.51 -9.26 0.45
N GLY A 213 -11.74 -9.48 0.88
CA GLY A 213 -12.74 -10.25 0.16
C GLY A 213 -13.10 -9.62 -1.18
N LEU A 214 -13.25 -8.30 -1.19
CA LEU A 214 -13.51 -7.52 -2.40
C LEU A 214 -12.37 -7.69 -3.42
N VAL A 215 -11.11 -7.62 -2.99
CA VAL A 215 -9.96 -7.81 -3.88
C VAL A 215 -9.83 -9.26 -4.33
N ARG A 216 -9.88 -10.22 -3.41
CA ARG A 216 -9.65 -11.65 -3.69
C ARG A 216 -10.62 -12.23 -4.72
N ARG A 217 -11.84 -11.72 -4.80
CA ARG A 217 -12.88 -12.22 -5.73
C ARG A 217 -12.90 -11.50 -7.07
N ALA A 218 -12.10 -10.46 -7.22
CA ALA A 218 -11.90 -9.79 -8.51
C ALA A 218 -11.01 -10.65 -9.42
N ARG A 219 -11.29 -10.66 -10.71
CA ARG A 219 -10.39 -11.23 -11.73
C ARG A 219 -9.35 -10.24 -12.22
N LEU A 220 -9.61 -8.93 -12.04
CA LEU A 220 -8.70 -7.83 -12.34
C LEU A 220 -8.99 -6.68 -11.38
N VAL A 221 -7.95 -6.07 -10.87
CA VAL A 221 -8.01 -4.78 -10.15
C VAL A 221 -7.49 -3.69 -11.07
N VAL A 222 -8.28 -2.63 -11.28
CA VAL A 222 -7.82 -1.40 -11.93
C VAL A 222 -7.78 -0.30 -10.88
N SER A 223 -6.61 0.25 -10.61
CA SER A 223 -6.41 1.17 -9.50
C SER A 223 -5.45 2.30 -9.86
N THR A 224 -5.54 3.39 -9.13
CA THR A 224 -4.42 4.31 -9.00
C THR A 224 -3.47 3.85 -7.89
N ASP A 225 -2.38 4.59 -7.63
CA ASP A 225 -1.39 4.29 -6.56
C ASP A 225 -2.03 4.33 -5.16
N THR A 226 -2.50 3.17 -4.70
CA THR A 226 -3.21 2.99 -3.42
C THR A 226 -2.88 1.65 -2.78
N ALA A 227 -3.38 1.44 -1.56
CA ALA A 227 -3.29 0.14 -0.87
C ALA A 227 -3.88 -1.03 -1.68
N MET A 228 -4.79 -0.77 -2.63
CA MET A 228 -5.43 -1.80 -3.45
C MET A 228 -4.43 -2.55 -4.33
N VAL A 229 -3.36 -1.88 -4.77
CA VAL A 229 -2.28 -2.49 -5.55
C VAL A 229 -1.52 -3.52 -4.71
N HIS A 230 -1.26 -3.20 -3.44
CA HIS A 230 -0.59 -4.10 -2.50
C HIS A 230 -1.49 -5.28 -2.09
N LEU A 231 -2.80 -5.04 -1.97
CA LEU A 231 -3.77 -6.11 -1.73
C LEU A 231 -3.91 -7.04 -2.94
N ALA A 232 -3.92 -6.50 -4.16
CA ALA A 232 -3.94 -7.31 -5.38
C ALA A 232 -2.73 -8.26 -5.43
N ASP A 233 -1.53 -7.76 -5.12
CA ASP A 233 -0.32 -8.59 -5.01
C ASP A 233 -0.45 -9.66 -3.92
N ALA A 234 -0.97 -9.30 -2.75
CA ALA A 234 -1.14 -10.24 -1.64
C ALA A 234 -2.01 -11.46 -2.02
N PHE A 235 -3.03 -11.25 -2.86
CA PHE A 235 -3.97 -12.29 -3.29
C PHE A 235 -3.68 -12.86 -4.69
N ASN A 236 -2.57 -12.48 -5.33
CA ASN A 236 -2.21 -12.86 -6.71
C ASN A 236 -3.29 -12.47 -7.75
N VAL A 237 -4.00 -11.39 -7.53
CA VAL A 237 -4.99 -10.85 -8.46
C VAL A 237 -4.27 -9.97 -9.48
N PRO A 238 -4.48 -10.15 -10.80
CA PRO A 238 -3.98 -9.24 -11.82
C PRO A 238 -4.37 -7.80 -11.51
N CYS A 239 -3.43 -6.87 -11.72
CA CYS A 239 -3.65 -5.46 -11.41
C CYS A 239 -3.13 -4.56 -12.52
N LEU A 240 -3.95 -3.60 -12.95
CA LEU A 240 -3.54 -2.46 -13.75
C LEU A 240 -3.49 -1.24 -12.84
N ALA A 241 -2.30 -0.68 -12.62
CA ALA A 241 -2.08 0.39 -11.66
C ALA A 241 -1.48 1.63 -12.32
N PHE A 242 -2.06 2.79 -12.05
CA PHE A 242 -1.64 4.09 -12.58
C PHE A 242 -0.92 4.92 -11.52
N PHE A 243 0.24 5.47 -11.87
CA PHE A 243 1.12 6.21 -10.96
C PHE A 243 1.31 7.65 -11.43
N PRO A 244 0.51 8.61 -10.92
CA PRO A 244 0.62 10.02 -11.32
C PRO A 244 1.74 10.79 -10.61
N THR A 245 2.17 10.36 -9.42
CA THR A 245 3.14 11.11 -8.58
C THR A 245 4.37 10.32 -8.17
N HIS A 246 4.33 8.99 -8.23
CA HIS A 246 5.43 8.13 -7.85
C HIS A 246 5.93 7.31 -9.03
N ARG A 247 7.19 6.88 -8.97
CA ARG A 247 7.70 5.87 -9.89
C ARG A 247 7.10 4.51 -9.53
N PRO A 248 6.57 3.74 -10.49
CA PRO A 248 6.05 2.40 -10.22
C PRO A 248 7.04 1.49 -9.49
N GLU A 249 8.34 1.59 -9.82
CA GLU A 249 9.41 0.78 -9.24
C GLU A 249 9.55 0.99 -7.73
N TRP A 250 9.13 2.14 -7.22
CA TRP A 250 9.16 2.41 -5.79
C TRP A 250 8.06 1.67 -5.02
N ARG A 251 7.02 1.22 -5.71
CA ARG A 251 5.82 0.63 -5.10
C ARG A 251 5.61 -0.84 -5.46
N VAL A 252 5.79 -1.21 -6.75
CA VAL A 252 5.29 -2.48 -7.31
C VAL A 252 6.34 -3.26 -8.10
N ARG A 253 7.63 -2.91 -8.03
CA ARG A 253 8.71 -3.54 -8.78
C ARG A 253 8.69 -5.07 -8.75
N ASP A 254 8.37 -5.63 -7.60
CA ASP A 254 8.43 -7.08 -7.36
C ASP A 254 7.07 -7.79 -7.51
N TYR A 255 6.05 -7.13 -8.08
CA TYR A 255 4.68 -7.66 -8.23
C TYR A 255 4.47 -8.25 -9.64
N PRO A 256 4.53 -9.57 -9.80
CA PRO A 256 4.56 -10.20 -11.13
C PRO A 256 3.25 -10.07 -11.92
N HIS A 257 2.14 -9.80 -11.24
CA HIS A 257 0.82 -9.67 -11.86
C HIS A 257 0.35 -8.20 -11.93
N CYS A 258 1.25 -7.24 -11.70
CA CYS A 258 0.94 -5.82 -11.77
C CYS A 258 1.51 -5.22 -13.07
N GLN A 259 0.63 -4.80 -13.97
CA GLN A 259 1.00 -3.88 -15.04
C GLN A 259 0.92 -2.46 -14.49
N ALA A 260 2.08 -1.83 -14.36
CA ALA A 260 2.20 -0.49 -13.81
C ALA A 260 2.40 0.55 -14.91
N VAL A 261 1.64 1.62 -14.85
CA VAL A 261 1.64 2.72 -15.83
C VAL A 261 2.07 4.01 -15.14
N SER A 262 3.26 4.50 -15.49
CA SER A 262 3.71 5.83 -15.07
C SER A 262 3.00 6.88 -15.92
N LEU A 263 2.29 7.81 -15.28
CA LEU A 263 1.68 8.92 -16.00
C LEU A 263 2.68 10.08 -16.19
N PRO A 264 2.62 10.82 -17.32
CA PRO A 264 3.56 11.90 -17.60
C PRO A 264 3.24 13.15 -16.78
N SER A 265 3.46 13.09 -15.48
CA SER A 265 3.22 14.21 -14.57
C SER A 265 4.36 15.22 -14.59
N ARG A 266 4.02 16.52 -14.51
CA ARG A 266 4.97 17.63 -14.30
C ARG A 266 5.18 17.96 -12.83
N LEU A 267 4.53 17.24 -11.94
CA LEU A 267 4.71 17.38 -10.50
C LEU A 267 6.08 16.83 -10.06
N PRO A 268 6.65 17.33 -8.97
CA PRO A 268 7.80 16.70 -8.33
C PRO A 268 7.49 15.25 -7.99
N LEU A 269 8.44 14.36 -8.28
CA LEU A 269 8.31 12.95 -7.92
C LEU A 269 8.18 12.78 -6.41
N GLY A 270 7.27 11.92 -5.98
CA GLY A 270 7.04 11.62 -4.56
C GLY A 270 6.20 12.68 -3.83
N ILE A 271 5.63 13.65 -4.54
CA ILE A 271 4.74 14.63 -3.91
C ILE A 271 3.49 13.94 -3.37
N GLU A 272 3.24 14.12 -2.08
CA GLU A 272 2.07 13.54 -1.38
C GLU A 272 0.92 14.54 -1.27
N PHE A 273 1.21 15.82 -1.07
CA PHE A 273 0.21 16.86 -0.81
C PHE A 273 0.28 17.95 -1.88
N ALA A 274 -0.88 18.40 -2.32
CA ALA A 274 -0.96 19.59 -3.17
C ALA A 274 -0.53 20.82 -2.36
N ARG A 275 0.35 21.62 -2.93
CA ARG A 275 0.77 22.91 -2.37
C ARG A 275 -0.21 24.03 -2.72
N GLY A 276 -1.00 23.79 -3.76
CA GLY A 276 -2.03 24.71 -4.25
C GLY A 276 -2.87 24.07 -5.37
N PRO A 277 -3.86 24.82 -5.90
CA PRO A 277 -4.74 24.34 -6.97
C PRO A 277 -3.99 23.94 -8.26
N GLU A 278 -2.84 24.56 -8.51
CA GLU A 278 -2.00 24.25 -9.68
C GLU A 278 -1.47 22.81 -9.65
N ASP A 279 -1.10 22.32 -8.47
CA ASP A 279 -0.64 20.93 -8.32
C ASP A 279 -1.78 19.95 -8.62
N GLU A 280 -3.01 20.23 -8.21
CA GLU A 280 -4.18 19.40 -8.53
C GLU A 280 -4.45 19.41 -10.05
N GLN A 281 -4.30 20.56 -10.70
CA GLN A 281 -4.45 20.67 -12.15
C GLN A 281 -3.36 19.91 -12.89
N LEU A 282 -2.10 19.98 -12.45
CA LEU A 282 -0.99 19.24 -13.03
C LEU A 282 -1.19 17.73 -12.85
N ALA A 283 -1.61 17.27 -11.65
CA ALA A 283 -1.94 15.87 -11.40
C ALA A 283 -3.05 15.38 -12.35
N ARG A 284 -4.11 16.18 -12.50
CA ARG A 284 -5.18 15.85 -13.41
C ARG A 284 -4.72 15.78 -14.87
N SER A 285 -3.91 16.76 -15.33
CA SER A 285 -3.44 16.82 -16.71
C SER A 285 -2.59 15.62 -17.10
N ALA A 286 -1.90 14.97 -16.14
CA ALA A 286 -1.12 13.76 -16.39
C ALA A 286 -1.97 12.58 -16.92
N TRP A 287 -3.27 12.58 -16.64
CA TRP A 287 -4.23 11.60 -17.16
C TRP A 287 -4.70 11.87 -18.59
N PHE A 288 -4.33 12.99 -19.17
CA PHE A 288 -4.75 13.43 -20.49
C PHE A 288 -3.52 13.81 -21.35
N PRO A 289 -2.57 12.88 -21.59
CA PRO A 289 -1.35 13.18 -22.33
C PRO A 289 -1.61 13.62 -23.77
N ASP A 290 -2.67 13.10 -24.38
CA ASP A 290 -3.09 13.38 -25.75
C ASP A 290 -4.36 14.28 -25.76
N GLY A 291 -4.53 15.14 -24.75
CA GLY A 291 -5.74 15.95 -24.57
C GLY A 291 -6.96 15.08 -24.24
N ASN A 292 -8.05 15.25 -24.95
CA ASN A 292 -9.29 14.48 -24.71
C ASN A 292 -9.30 13.11 -25.40
N ASP A 293 -8.25 12.74 -26.15
CA ASP A 293 -8.14 11.42 -26.73
C ASP A 293 -7.70 10.39 -25.67
N LEU A 294 -8.54 9.40 -25.44
CA LEU A 294 -8.30 8.31 -24.49
C LEU A 294 -7.75 7.02 -25.17
N GLY A 295 -7.34 7.13 -26.43
CA GLY A 295 -6.76 5.99 -27.15
C GLY A 295 -5.51 5.42 -26.48
N TRP A 296 -4.72 6.23 -25.80
CA TRP A 296 -3.58 5.74 -25.00
C TRP A 296 -4.04 4.80 -23.87
N LEU A 297 -5.16 5.12 -23.21
CA LEU A 297 -5.72 4.32 -22.13
C LEU A 297 -6.25 2.97 -22.67
N ASP A 298 -6.93 3.00 -23.81
CA ASP A 298 -7.40 1.78 -24.47
C ASP A 298 -6.23 0.86 -24.83
N ARG A 299 -5.12 1.39 -25.38
CA ARG A 299 -3.91 0.60 -25.68
C ARG A 299 -3.33 -0.12 -24.49
N VAL A 300 -3.44 0.46 -23.31
CA VAL A 300 -2.93 -0.14 -22.07
C VAL A 300 -3.93 -1.13 -21.47
N MET A 301 -5.21 -0.81 -21.50
CA MET A 301 -6.25 -1.49 -20.73
C MET A 301 -6.82 -2.71 -21.49
N ILE A 302 -7.09 -2.57 -22.80
CA ILE A 302 -7.77 -3.61 -23.58
C ILE A 302 -7.04 -4.95 -23.53
N PRO A 303 -5.70 -5.04 -23.70
CA PRO A 303 -5.00 -6.31 -23.60
C PRO A 303 -5.19 -7.04 -22.28
N MET A 304 -5.22 -6.29 -21.17
CA MET A 304 -5.47 -6.89 -19.85
C MET A 304 -6.92 -7.35 -19.68
N LEU A 305 -7.87 -6.57 -20.18
CA LEU A 305 -9.28 -6.96 -20.14
C LEU A 305 -9.54 -8.24 -20.94
N GLU A 306 -8.99 -8.35 -22.13
CA GLU A 306 -9.10 -9.53 -22.99
C GLU A 306 -8.43 -10.77 -22.37
N GLN A 307 -7.26 -10.58 -21.74
CA GLN A 307 -6.56 -11.66 -21.04
C GLN A 307 -7.39 -12.20 -19.88
N CYS A 308 -8.10 -11.32 -19.16
CA CYS A 308 -8.97 -11.71 -18.08
C CYS A 308 -10.34 -12.28 -18.53
N ALA A 309 -10.72 -12.10 -19.80
CA ALA A 309 -11.98 -12.62 -20.35
C ALA A 309 -11.92 -14.11 -20.69
N ARG A 310 -10.72 -14.66 -20.84
CA ARG A 310 -10.43 -16.08 -21.11
C ARG A 310 -10.40 -16.91 -19.83
#